data_52e6a59c6bf93086e42ef04f2236a39f
#
_entry.id   52e6a59c6bf93086e42ef04f2236a39f
#
_cell.length_a   1.000
_cell.length_b   1.000
_cell.length_c   1.000
_cell.angle_alpha   90.00
_cell.angle_beta   90.00
_cell.angle_gamma   90.00
#
_symmetry.space_group_name_H-M   'P 1'
#
loop_
_entity.id
_entity.type
_entity.pdbx_description
1 polymer ?
#
loop_
_entity_poly.entity_id
_entity_poly.type
_entity_poly.pdbx_seq_one_letter_code
_entity_poly.pdbx_strand_id
1 'polypeptide(L)'
;MKRPIVLAVIVAAIVAAAGFAWTTVRRDYEYERLVAAGESALAAGQTLTAIEAFSGAIALRNDAMLGWLRRGETYQRHGDLTAAVRDLRMAAALDPTATRPLEQLGDAYYLERQYTQAAARYARYVELDDLSPRLLYKLALARYQEGNVGGAIQALRRALQLNDRLAEAHHLLGLSLRRQSQTDEAMAALRRAVQLAPGLAAPREALAETYAALGRHRERLDQLEVLAALEPERPVRLVALGLAQAEAGRTDLAVLTLGRAAERQPKDPVVYSALGAVWLRLADRGDQSALGKALAASRTAATSPAAASRDLLLYGRALILSNEPEAAAKVLREATERLPVEHEAFLYLASVSERLGRLGQARRALAAHVALAVEDRRVAASASRLGDLALRTGDPAEAARWFTRAAQLEPHDAMLLVRLAKAHLDAGDRAAARDSLQAALAEGAPPSGPAVREIAARLD
;
A
#
# COMPACT_ATOMS: atom_id res chain seq x y z
N MET A 1 -10.70 83.86 35.61
CA MET A 1 -11.67 82.78 35.23
C MET A 1 -11.11 81.53 34.53
N LYS A 2 -9.84 81.42 34.08
CA LYS A 2 -9.29 80.25 33.41
C LYS A 2 -8.79 79.15 34.33
N ARG A 3 -8.32 79.45 35.53
CA ARG A 3 -7.74 78.47 36.47
C ARG A 3 -8.73 77.38 37.02
N PRO A 4 -9.96 77.65 37.43
CA PRO A 4 -10.89 76.65 37.90
C PRO A 4 -11.36 75.69 36.80
N ILE A 5 -11.47 76.16 35.55
CA ILE A 5 -11.82 75.30 34.41
C ILE A 5 -10.69 74.29 34.10
N VAL A 6 -9.45 74.74 34.14
CA VAL A 6 -8.29 73.84 33.93
C VAL A 6 -8.21 72.78 35.03
N LEU A 7 -8.44 73.15 36.29
CA LEU A 7 -8.45 72.19 37.38
C LEU A 7 -9.57 71.16 37.25
N ALA A 8 -10.76 71.58 36.86
CA ALA A 8 -11.90 70.70 36.62
C ALA A 8 -11.63 69.71 35.47
N VAL A 9 -10.97 70.14 34.38
CA VAL A 9 -10.56 69.26 33.27
C VAL A 9 -9.51 68.25 33.69
N ILE A 10 -8.55 68.67 34.50
CA ILE A 10 -7.50 67.74 35.02
C ILE A 10 -8.14 66.68 35.97
N VAL A 11 -9.02 67.06 36.87
CA VAL A 11 -9.72 66.13 37.76
C VAL A 11 -10.60 65.17 36.94
N ALA A 12 -11.34 65.64 35.95
CA ALA A 12 -12.11 64.80 35.04
C ALA A 12 -11.26 63.79 34.26
N ALA A 13 -10.09 64.23 33.80
CA ALA A 13 -9.15 63.35 33.10
C ALA A 13 -8.57 62.26 34.03
N ILE A 14 -8.24 62.62 35.31
CA ILE A 14 -7.75 61.66 36.30
C ILE A 14 -8.83 60.63 36.65
N VAL A 15 -10.08 61.06 36.85
CA VAL A 15 -11.21 60.16 37.14
C VAL A 15 -11.49 59.24 35.92
N ALA A 16 -11.45 59.77 34.72
CA ALA A 16 -11.60 58.97 33.51
C ALA A 16 -10.45 57.94 33.36
N ALA A 17 -9.22 58.33 33.58
CA ALA A 17 -8.05 57.44 33.56
C ALA A 17 -8.14 56.37 34.64
N ALA A 18 -8.54 56.74 35.86
CA ALA A 18 -8.74 55.79 36.96
C ALA A 18 -9.89 54.79 36.68
N GLY A 19 -10.99 55.28 36.09
CA GLY A 19 -12.10 54.44 35.65
C GLY A 19 -11.70 53.49 34.53
N PHE A 20 -10.93 53.96 33.56
CA PHE A 20 -10.38 53.13 32.48
C PHE A 20 -9.41 52.07 33.07
N ALA A 21 -8.47 52.46 33.91
CA ALA A 21 -7.55 51.54 34.57
C ALA A 21 -8.30 50.46 35.38
N TRP A 22 -9.34 50.87 36.11
CA TRP A 22 -10.18 49.94 36.89
C TRP A 22 -10.90 48.94 35.96
N THR A 23 -11.48 49.38 34.85
CA THR A 23 -12.18 48.49 33.90
C THR A 23 -11.22 47.53 33.22
N THR A 24 -10.01 47.94 32.89
CA THR A 24 -8.99 47.07 32.28
C THR A 24 -8.50 46.00 33.26
N VAL A 25 -8.15 46.40 34.50
CA VAL A 25 -7.72 45.43 35.56
C VAL A 25 -8.83 44.41 35.87
N ARG A 26 -10.07 44.89 35.97
CA ARG A 26 -11.22 44.02 36.21
C ARG A 26 -11.42 43.04 35.07
N ARG A 27 -11.32 43.51 33.83
CA ARG A 27 -11.43 42.67 32.62
C ARG A 27 -10.33 41.61 32.58
N ASP A 28 -9.10 41.98 32.89
CA ASP A 28 -7.96 41.05 32.92
C ASP A 28 -8.13 39.99 34.00
N TYR A 29 -8.55 40.36 35.19
CA TYR A 29 -8.88 39.43 36.27
C TYR A 29 -9.98 38.41 35.90
N GLU A 30 -11.07 38.90 35.32
CA GLU A 30 -12.16 38.02 34.85
C GLU A 30 -11.73 37.10 33.72
N TYR A 31 -10.85 37.57 32.83
CA TYR A 31 -10.25 36.76 31.78
C TYR A 31 -9.44 35.60 32.34
N GLU A 32 -8.51 35.89 33.28
CA GLU A 32 -7.70 34.86 33.91
C GLU A 32 -8.55 33.86 34.70
N ARG A 33 -9.58 34.33 35.40
CA ARG A 33 -10.54 33.52 36.14
C ARG A 33 -11.26 32.54 35.18
N LEU A 34 -11.71 33.00 34.04
CA LEU A 34 -12.39 32.15 33.07
C LEU A 34 -11.43 31.15 32.40
N VAL A 35 -10.19 31.54 32.11
CA VAL A 35 -9.17 30.60 31.64
C VAL A 35 -8.92 29.51 32.66
N ALA A 36 -8.73 29.87 33.93
CA ALA A 36 -8.51 28.91 35.01
C ALA A 36 -9.73 27.99 35.23
N ALA A 37 -10.96 28.53 35.13
CA ALA A 37 -12.17 27.74 35.19
C ALA A 37 -12.26 26.72 34.03
N GLY A 38 -11.89 27.13 32.84
CA GLY A 38 -11.82 26.23 31.69
C GLY A 38 -10.79 25.11 31.84
N GLU A 39 -9.62 25.43 32.36
CA GLU A 39 -8.58 24.42 32.69
C GLU A 39 -9.03 23.44 33.77
N SER A 40 -9.70 23.94 34.80
CA SER A 40 -10.28 23.10 35.85
C SER A 40 -11.37 22.18 35.30
N ALA A 41 -12.25 22.70 34.46
CA ALA A 41 -13.28 21.91 33.79
C ALA A 41 -12.68 20.80 32.90
N LEU A 42 -11.58 21.09 32.17
CA LEU A 42 -10.86 20.07 31.39
C LEU A 42 -10.26 18.99 32.29
N ALA A 43 -9.67 19.36 33.41
CA ALA A 43 -9.13 18.43 34.40
C ALA A 43 -10.23 17.51 34.98
N ALA A 44 -11.46 18.01 35.08
CA ALA A 44 -12.65 17.27 35.55
C ALA A 44 -13.34 16.49 34.38
N GLY A 45 -12.80 16.51 33.15
CA GLY A 45 -13.42 15.85 31.98
C GLY A 45 -14.66 16.56 31.44
N GLN A 46 -14.96 17.78 31.87
CA GLN A 46 -16.14 18.56 31.49
C GLN A 46 -15.84 19.41 30.23
N THR A 47 -15.72 18.78 29.10
CA THR A 47 -15.26 19.42 27.85
C THR A 47 -16.14 20.60 27.41
N LEU A 48 -17.46 20.46 27.48
CA LEU A 48 -18.39 21.53 27.06
C LEU A 48 -18.29 22.75 27.98
N THR A 49 -18.23 22.53 29.31
CA THR A 49 -18.03 23.59 30.27
C THR A 49 -16.71 24.33 30.07
N ALA A 50 -15.66 23.60 29.68
CA ALA A 50 -14.39 24.24 29.34
C ALA A 50 -14.50 25.12 28.09
N ILE A 51 -15.20 24.66 27.04
CA ILE A 51 -15.45 25.45 25.81
C ILE A 51 -16.22 26.73 26.16
N GLU A 52 -17.24 26.65 27.02
CA GLU A 52 -18.02 27.81 27.46
C GLU A 52 -17.14 28.80 28.21
N ALA A 53 -16.32 28.33 29.15
CA ALA A 53 -15.42 29.17 29.93
C ALA A 53 -14.38 29.89 29.04
N PHE A 54 -13.73 29.15 28.14
CA PHE A 54 -12.80 29.76 27.18
C PHE A 54 -13.51 30.70 26.18
N SER A 55 -14.75 30.44 25.82
CA SER A 55 -15.54 31.35 24.99
C SER A 55 -15.83 32.66 25.70
N GLY A 56 -16.15 32.59 27.01
CA GLY A 56 -16.29 33.78 27.88
C GLY A 56 -14.97 34.55 27.95
N ALA A 57 -13.84 33.86 28.14
CA ALA A 57 -12.52 34.49 28.15
C ALA A 57 -12.23 35.24 26.81
N ILE A 58 -12.50 34.62 25.68
CA ILE A 58 -12.33 35.24 24.35
C ILE A 58 -13.24 36.46 24.17
N ALA A 59 -14.46 36.39 24.69
CA ALA A 59 -15.39 37.52 24.63
C ALA A 59 -14.87 38.75 25.41
N LEU A 60 -14.14 38.52 26.51
CA LEU A 60 -13.50 39.59 27.26
C LEU A 60 -12.22 40.11 26.60
N ARG A 61 -11.41 39.22 26.08
CA ARG A 61 -10.12 39.53 25.45
C ARG A 61 -9.91 38.70 24.17
N ASN A 62 -10.47 39.19 23.08
CA ASN A 62 -10.33 38.56 21.77
C ASN A 62 -8.94 38.79 21.13
N ASP A 63 -8.15 39.67 21.68
CA ASP A 63 -6.75 39.98 21.37
C ASP A 63 -5.76 39.08 22.09
N ALA A 64 -6.21 38.26 23.05
CA ALA A 64 -5.35 37.36 23.82
C ALA A 64 -5.28 35.97 23.18
N MET A 65 -4.10 35.57 22.77
CA MET A 65 -3.81 34.28 22.10
C MET A 65 -4.27 33.07 22.93
N LEU A 66 -4.08 33.10 24.25
CA LEU A 66 -4.26 31.94 25.12
C LEU A 66 -5.70 31.41 25.14
N GLY A 67 -6.71 32.29 25.17
CA GLY A 67 -8.12 31.88 25.12
C GLY A 67 -8.45 31.08 23.86
N TRP A 68 -8.01 31.57 22.69
CA TRP A 68 -8.16 30.89 21.41
C TRP A 68 -7.40 29.56 21.36
N LEU A 69 -6.15 29.53 21.84
CA LEU A 69 -5.34 28.33 21.91
C LEU A 69 -6.02 27.23 22.74
N ARG A 70 -6.47 27.58 23.95
CA ARG A 70 -7.09 26.63 24.87
C ARG A 70 -8.41 26.09 24.34
N ARG A 71 -9.25 26.96 23.76
CA ARG A 71 -10.50 26.51 23.15
C ARG A 71 -10.25 25.62 21.93
N GLY A 72 -9.29 25.97 21.09
CA GLY A 72 -8.89 25.17 19.94
C GLY A 72 -8.34 23.79 20.33
N GLU A 73 -7.46 23.71 21.34
CA GLU A 73 -7.00 22.45 21.92
C GLU A 73 -8.15 21.60 22.49
N THR A 74 -9.15 22.28 23.06
CA THR A 74 -10.33 21.60 23.63
C THR A 74 -11.23 21.05 22.53
N TYR A 75 -11.49 21.80 21.46
CA TYR A 75 -12.22 21.32 20.29
C TYR A 75 -11.51 20.14 19.63
N GLN A 76 -10.18 20.17 19.51
CA GLN A 76 -9.40 19.06 18.95
C GLN A 76 -9.58 17.77 19.76
N ARG A 77 -9.54 17.86 21.11
CA ARG A 77 -9.82 16.71 22.00
C ARG A 77 -11.27 16.22 21.89
N HIS A 78 -12.20 17.12 21.66
CA HIS A 78 -13.62 16.80 21.46
C HIS A 78 -13.90 16.16 20.09
N GLY A 79 -12.97 16.26 19.14
CA GLY A 79 -13.11 15.74 17.77
C GLY A 79 -13.70 16.75 16.78
N ASP A 80 -14.03 17.97 17.21
CA ASP A 80 -14.44 19.05 16.30
C ASP A 80 -13.20 19.75 15.70
N LEU A 81 -12.62 19.08 14.70
CA LEU A 81 -11.38 19.55 14.08
C LEU A 81 -11.57 20.88 13.36
N THR A 82 -12.75 21.12 12.77
CA THR A 82 -13.04 22.37 12.05
C THR A 82 -13.04 23.58 12.97
N ALA A 83 -13.69 23.46 14.14
CA ALA A 83 -13.66 24.50 15.17
C ALA A 83 -12.24 24.67 15.76
N ALA A 84 -11.52 23.56 15.96
CA ALA A 84 -10.14 23.58 16.43
C ALA A 84 -9.23 24.36 15.45
N VAL A 85 -9.27 24.06 14.17
CA VAL A 85 -8.47 24.75 13.12
C VAL A 85 -8.78 26.25 13.10
N ARG A 86 -10.06 26.62 13.16
CA ARG A 86 -10.46 28.03 13.19
C ARG A 86 -9.82 28.77 14.37
N ASP A 87 -9.95 28.24 15.58
CA ASP A 87 -9.47 28.87 16.80
C ASP A 87 -7.94 28.87 16.90
N LEU A 88 -7.28 27.77 16.52
CA LEU A 88 -5.82 27.67 16.48
C LEU A 88 -5.19 28.59 15.43
N ARG A 89 -5.88 28.84 14.29
CA ARG A 89 -5.46 29.87 13.32
C ARG A 89 -5.49 31.27 13.92
N MET A 90 -6.53 31.59 14.70
CA MET A 90 -6.59 32.87 15.41
C MET A 90 -5.47 32.98 16.43
N ALA A 91 -5.22 31.93 17.22
CA ALA A 91 -4.13 31.91 18.19
C ALA A 91 -2.77 32.14 17.50
N ALA A 92 -2.48 31.46 16.40
CA ALA A 92 -1.24 31.62 15.63
C ALA A 92 -1.12 32.98 14.94
N ALA A 93 -2.24 33.63 14.61
CA ALA A 93 -2.24 34.98 14.03
C ALA A 93 -2.00 36.08 15.08
N LEU A 94 -2.49 35.88 16.30
CA LEU A 94 -2.31 36.83 17.42
C LEU A 94 -0.87 36.83 17.95
N ASP A 95 -0.20 35.68 17.94
CA ASP A 95 1.22 35.59 18.25
C ASP A 95 1.97 34.71 17.24
N PRO A 96 2.49 35.29 16.16
CA PRO A 96 3.23 34.56 15.10
C PRO A 96 4.57 33.98 15.57
N THR A 97 5.06 34.34 16.76
CA THR A 97 6.30 33.86 17.34
C THR A 97 6.09 32.71 18.33
N ALA A 98 4.85 32.50 18.75
CA ALA A 98 4.52 31.40 19.63
C ALA A 98 4.54 30.06 18.87
N THR A 99 5.35 29.14 19.34
CA THR A 99 5.50 27.80 18.72
C THR A 99 4.34 26.88 18.99
N ARG A 100 3.72 26.97 20.19
CA ARG A 100 2.63 26.06 20.61
C ARG A 100 1.38 26.16 19.72
N PRO A 101 0.85 27.34 19.33
CA PRO A 101 -0.27 27.44 18.38
C PRO A 101 0.06 26.79 17.03
N LEU A 102 1.31 26.94 16.54
CA LEU A 102 1.77 26.35 15.29
C LEU A 102 1.80 24.82 15.36
N GLU A 103 2.31 24.25 16.46
CA GLU A 103 2.27 22.79 16.66
C GLU A 103 0.85 22.26 16.67
N GLN A 104 -0.03 22.86 17.50
CA GLN A 104 -1.42 22.40 17.64
C GLN A 104 -2.21 22.55 16.35
N LEU A 105 -2.00 23.64 15.62
CA LEU A 105 -2.62 23.85 14.32
C LEU A 105 -2.11 22.84 13.26
N GLY A 106 -0.83 22.51 13.31
CA GLY A 106 -0.25 21.45 12.49
C GLY A 106 -0.86 20.08 12.81
N ASP A 107 -1.01 19.76 14.10
CA ASP A 107 -1.65 18.52 14.57
C ASP A 107 -3.11 18.44 14.12
N ALA A 108 -3.88 19.54 14.22
CA ALA A 108 -5.26 19.60 13.78
C ALA A 108 -5.39 19.37 12.25
N TYR A 109 -4.56 20.04 11.44
CA TYR A 109 -4.52 19.81 10.00
C TYR A 109 -4.11 18.38 9.65
N TYR A 110 -3.16 17.80 10.38
CA TYR A 110 -2.75 16.42 10.17
C TYR A 110 -3.90 15.43 10.41
N LEU A 111 -4.67 15.63 11.47
CA LEU A 111 -5.87 14.83 11.77
C LEU A 111 -6.97 14.99 10.71
N GLU A 112 -7.14 16.19 10.13
CA GLU A 112 -8.01 16.43 8.99
C GLU A 112 -7.46 15.89 7.67
N ARG A 113 -6.29 15.23 7.66
CA ARG A 113 -5.56 14.77 6.48
C ARG A 113 -5.13 15.89 5.51
N GLN A 114 -5.11 17.11 5.98
CA GLN A 114 -4.62 18.29 5.24
C GLN A 114 -3.10 18.39 5.39
N TYR A 115 -2.37 17.40 4.86
CA TYR A 115 -0.95 17.19 5.14
C TYR A 115 -0.06 18.34 4.69
N THR A 116 -0.39 19.00 3.56
CA THR A 116 0.36 20.16 3.08
C THR A 116 0.25 21.34 4.06
N GLN A 117 -0.94 21.60 4.60
CA GLN A 117 -1.14 22.63 5.60
C GLN A 117 -0.44 22.27 6.92
N ALA A 118 -0.51 21.01 7.33
CA ALA A 118 0.20 20.53 8.52
C ALA A 118 1.71 20.74 8.36
N ALA A 119 2.30 20.31 7.23
CA ALA A 119 3.72 20.48 6.94
C ALA A 119 4.14 21.95 6.95
N ALA A 120 3.32 22.87 6.41
CA ALA A 120 3.58 24.30 6.42
C ALA A 120 3.61 24.87 7.86
N ARG A 121 2.73 24.41 8.76
CA ARG A 121 2.72 24.88 10.16
C ARG A 121 3.91 24.33 10.94
N TYR A 122 4.22 23.04 10.77
CA TYR A 122 5.42 22.45 11.40
C TYR A 122 6.71 23.06 10.84
N ALA A 123 6.80 23.37 9.54
CA ALA A 123 7.95 24.06 8.96
C ALA A 123 8.12 25.45 9.60
N ARG A 124 7.02 26.21 9.76
CA ARG A 124 7.07 27.51 10.44
C ARG A 124 7.51 27.40 11.91
N TYR A 125 7.09 26.34 12.61
CA TYR A 125 7.62 26.06 13.95
C TYR A 125 9.12 25.85 13.91
N VAL A 126 9.62 25.00 13.00
CA VAL A 126 11.06 24.68 12.89
C VAL A 126 11.91 25.90 12.52
N GLU A 127 11.37 26.88 11.83
CA GLU A 127 12.03 28.17 11.58
C GLU A 127 12.23 28.99 12.89
N LEU A 128 11.36 28.82 13.89
CA LEU A 128 11.44 29.50 15.18
C LEU A 128 12.26 28.70 16.20
N ASP A 129 12.15 27.37 16.16
CA ASP A 129 12.86 26.43 17.04
C ASP A 129 13.22 25.17 16.25
N ASP A 130 14.48 25.05 15.82
CA ASP A 130 14.99 23.92 15.03
C ASP A 130 15.61 22.81 15.91
N LEU A 131 15.52 22.92 17.22
CA LEU A 131 16.13 21.99 18.18
C LEU A 131 15.17 20.92 18.70
N SER A 132 13.94 20.85 18.18
CA SER A 132 12.95 19.87 18.58
C SER A 132 12.95 18.63 17.65
N PRO A 133 13.55 17.49 18.05
CA PRO A 133 13.54 16.28 17.22
C PRO A 133 12.12 15.77 16.96
N ARG A 134 11.21 15.98 17.94
CA ARG A 134 9.80 15.57 17.84
C ARG A 134 9.06 16.37 16.77
N LEU A 135 9.31 17.69 16.70
CA LEU A 135 8.65 18.53 15.67
C LEU A 135 9.20 18.25 14.28
N LEU A 136 10.49 18.03 14.16
CA LEU A 136 11.12 17.58 12.90
C LEU A 136 10.56 16.24 12.43
N TYR A 137 10.26 15.32 13.36
CA TYR A 137 9.57 14.07 13.05
C TYR A 137 8.13 14.31 12.57
N LYS A 138 7.35 15.18 13.27
CA LYS A 138 5.98 15.55 12.82
C LYS A 138 6.00 16.20 11.43
N LEU A 139 6.96 17.10 11.18
CA LEU A 139 7.15 17.70 9.86
C LEU A 139 7.44 16.63 8.79
N ALA A 140 8.34 15.71 9.09
CA ALA A 140 8.68 14.62 8.20
C ALA A 140 7.48 13.71 7.91
N LEU A 141 6.70 13.39 8.93
CA LEU A 141 5.51 12.58 8.80
C LEU A 141 4.47 13.26 7.88
N ALA A 142 4.21 14.56 8.06
CA ALA A 142 3.33 15.33 7.20
C ALA A 142 3.84 15.38 5.74
N ARG A 143 5.15 15.63 5.55
CA ARG A 143 5.79 15.62 4.23
C ARG A 143 5.72 14.26 3.55
N TYR A 144 5.90 13.18 4.30
CA TYR A 144 5.76 11.83 3.77
C TYR A 144 4.35 11.55 3.26
N GLN A 145 3.33 11.99 4.03
CA GLN A 145 1.92 11.79 3.67
C GLN A 145 1.48 12.66 2.47
N GLU A 146 2.02 13.87 2.34
CA GLU A 146 1.76 14.72 1.15
C GLU A 146 2.53 14.26 -0.11
N GLY A 147 3.43 13.26 0.02
CA GLY A 147 4.25 12.76 -1.08
C GLY A 147 5.61 13.44 -1.25
N ASN A 148 5.94 14.45 -0.44
CA ASN A 148 7.25 15.11 -0.43
C ASN A 148 8.29 14.25 0.32
N VAL A 149 8.64 13.12 -0.29
CA VAL A 149 9.54 12.13 0.33
C VAL A 149 10.94 12.69 0.58
N GLY A 150 11.47 13.51 -0.35
CA GLY A 150 12.79 14.14 -0.19
C GLY A 150 12.83 15.08 1.00
N GLY A 151 11.80 15.93 1.15
CA GLY A 151 11.66 16.82 2.29
C GLY A 151 11.46 16.07 3.62
N ALA A 152 10.79 14.92 3.60
CA ALA A 152 10.66 14.06 4.77
C ALA A 152 12.02 13.50 5.21
N ILE A 153 12.83 12.98 4.27
CA ILE A 153 14.18 12.46 4.57
C ILE A 153 15.09 13.53 5.18
N GLN A 154 15.05 14.75 4.65
CA GLN A 154 15.84 15.86 5.20
C GLN A 154 15.45 16.17 6.65
N ALA A 155 14.16 16.29 6.94
CA ALA A 155 13.68 16.55 8.29
C ALA A 155 14.00 15.39 9.26
N LEU A 156 13.91 14.13 8.80
CA LEU A 156 14.27 12.96 9.60
C LEU A 156 15.77 12.90 9.91
N ARG A 157 16.61 13.16 8.91
CA ARG A 157 18.06 13.20 9.13
C ARG A 157 18.41 14.28 10.16
N ARG A 158 17.77 15.45 10.10
CA ARG A 158 17.97 16.51 11.11
C ARG A 158 17.45 16.08 12.49
N ALA A 159 16.27 15.46 12.59
CA ALA A 159 15.74 14.93 13.84
C ALA A 159 16.70 13.92 14.49
N LEU A 160 17.25 13.01 13.68
CA LEU A 160 18.18 11.97 14.13
C LEU A 160 19.58 12.48 14.47
N GLN A 161 20.01 13.61 13.90
CA GLN A 161 21.22 14.32 14.34
C GLN A 161 21.06 14.88 15.76
N LEU A 162 19.85 15.34 16.12
CA LEU A 162 19.55 15.86 17.45
C LEU A 162 19.30 14.74 18.46
N ASN A 163 18.64 13.67 18.03
CA ASN A 163 18.36 12.49 18.85
C ASN A 163 18.34 11.23 17.98
N ASP A 164 19.43 10.47 18.01
CA ASP A 164 19.61 9.22 17.25
C ASP A 164 18.85 8.01 17.82
N ARG A 165 18.13 8.17 18.95
CA ARG A 165 17.40 7.10 19.64
C ARG A 165 15.90 7.09 19.35
N LEU A 166 15.45 7.87 18.37
CA LEU A 166 14.04 7.91 17.95
C LEU A 166 13.73 6.74 17.01
N ALA A 167 13.19 5.65 17.54
CA ALA A 167 12.85 4.46 16.77
C ALA A 167 11.84 4.75 15.64
N GLU A 168 10.84 5.60 15.91
CA GLU A 168 9.82 6.02 14.96
C GLU A 168 10.41 6.84 13.81
N ALA A 169 11.40 7.68 14.10
CA ALA A 169 12.09 8.46 13.08
C ALA A 169 12.95 7.56 12.17
N HIS A 170 13.66 6.58 12.72
CA HIS A 170 14.37 5.57 11.93
C HIS A 170 13.42 4.72 11.08
N HIS A 171 12.26 4.33 11.63
CA HIS A 171 11.24 3.60 10.87
C HIS A 171 10.72 4.43 9.69
N LEU A 172 10.31 5.68 9.92
CA LEU A 172 9.80 6.56 8.87
C LEU A 172 10.89 6.90 7.83
N LEU A 173 12.15 7.04 8.27
CA LEU A 173 13.29 7.21 7.37
C LEU A 173 13.45 5.98 6.46
N GLY A 174 13.37 4.78 7.00
CA GLY A 174 13.41 3.55 6.22
C GLY A 174 12.30 3.45 5.19
N LEU A 175 11.06 3.81 5.56
CA LEU A 175 9.93 3.86 4.62
C LEU A 175 10.14 4.91 3.52
N SER A 176 10.67 6.08 3.88
CA SER A 176 10.93 7.17 2.95
C SER A 176 12.03 6.81 1.94
N LEU A 177 13.13 6.21 2.41
CA LEU A 177 14.23 5.74 1.58
C LEU A 177 13.79 4.61 0.63
N ARG A 178 12.92 3.70 1.10
CA ARG A 178 12.33 2.64 0.27
C ARG A 178 11.51 3.23 -0.89
N ARG A 179 10.72 4.30 -0.64
CA ARG A 179 9.99 5.01 -1.71
C ARG A 179 10.91 5.67 -2.75
N GLN A 180 12.15 6.01 -2.36
CA GLN A 180 13.18 6.53 -3.28
C GLN A 180 14.06 5.42 -3.86
N SER A 181 13.72 4.15 -3.67
CA SER A 181 14.50 2.99 -4.14
C SER A 181 15.92 2.92 -3.54
N GLN A 182 16.18 3.62 -2.43
CA GLN A 182 17.44 3.58 -1.68
C GLN A 182 17.41 2.41 -0.67
N THR A 183 17.39 1.19 -1.21
CA THR A 183 17.05 -0.03 -0.45
C THR A 183 18.02 -0.34 0.68
N ASP A 184 19.33 -0.18 0.47
CA ASP A 184 20.34 -0.49 1.50
C ASP A 184 20.28 0.45 2.69
N GLU A 185 20.14 1.76 2.43
CA GLU A 185 19.95 2.76 3.48
C GLU A 185 18.62 2.54 4.21
N ALA A 186 17.57 2.19 3.48
CA ALA A 186 16.27 1.87 4.06
C ALA A 186 16.37 0.69 5.04
N MET A 187 17.02 -0.40 4.64
CA MET A 187 17.24 -1.55 5.52
C MET A 187 18.09 -1.18 6.76
N ALA A 188 19.11 -0.35 6.59
CA ALA A 188 19.93 0.11 7.73
C ALA A 188 19.08 0.90 8.74
N ALA A 189 18.26 1.83 8.26
CA ALA A 189 17.35 2.61 9.10
C ALA A 189 16.31 1.72 9.80
N LEU A 190 15.66 0.80 9.07
CA LEU A 190 14.68 -0.12 9.65
C LEU A 190 15.28 -1.06 10.70
N ARG A 191 16.50 -1.58 10.46
CA ARG A 191 17.23 -2.39 11.46
C ARG A 191 17.52 -1.57 12.72
N ARG A 192 17.91 -0.30 12.55
CA ARG A 192 18.15 0.59 13.69
C ARG A 192 16.86 0.81 14.49
N ALA A 193 15.72 1.02 13.83
CA ALA A 193 14.42 1.12 14.48
C ALA A 193 14.09 -0.13 15.31
N VAL A 194 14.32 -1.33 14.76
CA VAL A 194 14.12 -2.61 15.45
C VAL A 194 15.04 -2.76 16.66
N GLN A 195 16.30 -2.32 16.55
CA GLN A 195 17.25 -2.35 17.68
C GLN A 195 16.82 -1.44 18.83
N LEU A 196 16.32 -0.25 18.51
CA LEU A 196 15.89 0.74 19.50
C LEU A 196 14.56 0.35 20.14
N ALA A 197 13.64 -0.24 19.40
CA ALA A 197 12.32 -0.65 19.87
C ALA A 197 12.00 -2.10 19.38
N PRO A 198 12.55 -3.14 20.05
CA PRO A 198 12.38 -4.52 19.62
C PRO A 198 10.92 -5.03 19.61
N GLY A 199 10.07 -4.44 20.46
CA GLY A 199 8.63 -4.76 20.54
C GLY A 199 7.76 -4.03 19.52
N LEU A 200 8.32 -3.11 18.72
CA LEU A 200 7.55 -2.40 17.70
C LEU A 200 7.42 -3.25 16.44
N ALA A 201 6.18 -3.64 16.11
CA ALA A 201 5.89 -4.52 14.97
C ALA A 201 6.17 -3.85 13.60
N ALA A 202 5.83 -2.57 13.46
CA ALA A 202 5.86 -1.87 12.18
C ALA A 202 7.24 -1.85 11.46
N PRO A 203 8.38 -1.58 12.11
CA PRO A 203 9.69 -1.67 11.44
C PRO A 203 10.06 -3.08 11.00
N ARG A 204 9.66 -4.12 11.77
CA ARG A 204 9.88 -5.53 11.39
C ARG A 204 9.04 -5.92 10.18
N GLU A 205 7.81 -5.44 10.11
CA GLU A 205 6.92 -5.64 8.96
C GLU A 205 7.51 -5.01 7.70
N ALA A 206 7.98 -3.77 7.80
CA ALA A 206 8.66 -3.08 6.70
C ALA A 206 9.96 -3.79 6.26
N LEU A 207 10.74 -4.37 7.20
CA LEU A 207 11.89 -5.19 6.89
C LEU A 207 11.49 -6.48 6.18
N ALA A 208 10.47 -7.19 6.67
CA ALA A 208 9.99 -8.42 6.05
C ALA A 208 9.52 -8.21 4.61
N GLU A 209 8.81 -7.09 4.34
CA GLU A 209 8.42 -6.69 2.99
C GLU A 209 9.63 -6.37 2.12
N THR A 210 10.61 -5.65 2.66
CA THR A 210 11.83 -5.30 1.93
C THR A 210 12.64 -6.54 1.58
N TYR A 211 12.77 -7.49 2.53
CA TYR A 211 13.43 -8.77 2.28
C TYR A 211 12.68 -9.63 1.26
N ALA A 212 11.33 -9.58 1.26
CA ALA A 212 10.53 -10.27 0.25
C ALA A 212 10.80 -9.73 -1.16
N ALA A 213 10.84 -8.40 -1.33
CA ALA A 213 11.14 -7.75 -2.62
C ALA A 213 12.55 -8.08 -3.13
N LEU A 214 13.50 -8.34 -2.24
CA LEU A 214 14.88 -8.71 -2.56
C LEU A 214 15.10 -10.22 -2.71
N GLY A 215 14.07 -11.07 -2.54
CA GLY A 215 14.20 -12.52 -2.55
C GLY A 215 15.01 -13.09 -1.34
N ARG A 216 15.20 -12.30 -0.27
CA ARG A 216 15.94 -12.70 0.93
C ARG A 216 15.04 -13.46 1.90
N HIS A 217 14.69 -14.69 1.50
CA HIS A 217 13.68 -15.50 2.19
C HIS A 217 14.02 -15.85 3.64
N ARG A 218 15.30 -16.05 3.96
CA ARG A 218 15.73 -16.39 5.33
C ARG A 218 15.51 -15.22 6.28
N GLU A 219 16.01 -14.04 5.91
CA GLU A 219 15.89 -12.85 6.75
C GLU A 219 14.43 -12.38 6.87
N ARG A 220 13.63 -12.56 5.82
CA ARG A 220 12.18 -12.37 5.88
C ARG A 220 11.56 -13.27 6.94
N LEU A 221 11.90 -14.55 6.92
CA LEU A 221 11.37 -15.53 7.85
C LEU A 221 11.69 -15.16 9.30
N ASP A 222 12.94 -14.77 9.59
CA ASP A 222 13.38 -14.33 10.92
C ASP A 222 12.52 -13.18 11.45
N GLN A 223 12.14 -12.19 10.57
CA GLN A 223 11.28 -11.09 11.00
C GLN A 223 9.84 -11.56 11.25
N LEU A 224 9.30 -12.44 10.41
CA LEU A 224 7.94 -12.95 10.55
C LEU A 224 7.77 -13.87 11.76
N GLU A 225 8.78 -14.65 12.13
CA GLU A 225 8.79 -15.47 13.35
C GLU A 225 8.65 -14.57 14.59
N VAL A 226 9.43 -13.48 14.65
CA VAL A 226 9.32 -12.53 15.76
C VAL A 226 7.97 -11.79 15.76
N LEU A 227 7.47 -11.39 14.60
CA LEU A 227 6.15 -10.74 14.47
C LEU A 227 5.03 -11.66 14.97
N ALA A 228 5.06 -12.94 14.62
CA ALA A 228 4.07 -13.90 15.09
C ALA A 228 4.16 -14.15 16.61
N ALA A 229 5.37 -14.03 17.19
CA ALA A 229 5.56 -14.10 18.64
C ALA A 229 5.10 -12.83 19.37
N LEU A 230 5.28 -11.65 18.77
CA LEU A 230 4.83 -10.36 19.34
C LEU A 230 3.30 -10.21 19.31
N GLU A 231 2.66 -10.70 18.24
CA GLU A 231 1.22 -10.56 18.03
C GLU A 231 0.55 -11.93 17.82
N PRO A 232 0.62 -12.85 18.80
CA PRO A 232 0.18 -14.24 18.64
C PRO A 232 -1.34 -14.37 18.38
N GLU A 233 -2.12 -13.39 18.81
CA GLU A 233 -3.58 -13.36 18.63
C GLU A 233 -4.01 -12.84 17.26
N ARG A 234 -3.07 -12.41 16.40
CA ARG A 234 -3.37 -11.95 15.04
C ARG A 234 -3.15 -13.07 14.03
N PRO A 235 -4.20 -13.73 13.50
CA PRO A 235 -4.05 -14.82 12.54
C PRO A 235 -3.30 -14.41 11.28
N VAL A 236 -3.40 -13.15 10.85
CA VAL A 236 -2.65 -12.62 9.70
C VAL A 236 -1.13 -12.81 9.85
N ARG A 237 -0.59 -12.76 11.08
CA ARG A 237 0.83 -13.00 11.36
C ARG A 237 1.21 -14.46 11.14
N LEU A 238 0.34 -15.38 11.57
CA LEU A 238 0.53 -16.81 11.34
C LEU A 238 0.39 -17.16 9.84
N VAL A 239 -0.52 -16.51 9.13
CA VAL A 239 -0.65 -16.69 7.67
C VAL A 239 0.61 -16.23 6.95
N ALA A 240 1.10 -15.03 7.25
CA ALA A 240 2.32 -14.50 6.64
C ALA A 240 3.53 -15.39 6.93
N LEU A 241 3.67 -15.87 8.19
CA LEU A 241 4.72 -16.78 8.61
C LEU A 241 4.62 -18.14 7.87
N GLY A 242 3.43 -18.74 7.83
CA GLY A 242 3.23 -20.03 7.17
C GLY A 242 3.52 -19.98 5.66
N LEU A 243 3.11 -18.91 4.98
CA LEU A 243 3.45 -18.72 3.57
C LEU A 243 4.96 -18.56 3.35
N ALA A 244 5.64 -17.79 4.20
CA ALA A 244 7.10 -17.62 4.13
C ALA A 244 7.84 -18.93 4.43
N GLN A 245 7.36 -19.74 5.37
CA GLN A 245 7.89 -21.09 5.65
C GLN A 245 7.77 -21.99 4.42
N ALA A 246 6.61 -21.95 3.74
CA ALA A 246 6.41 -22.73 2.52
C ALA A 246 7.31 -22.26 1.35
N GLU A 247 7.53 -20.95 1.21
CA GLU A 247 8.48 -20.39 0.23
C GLU A 247 9.92 -20.81 0.52
N ALA A 248 10.29 -20.88 1.80
CA ALA A 248 11.59 -21.37 2.25
C ALA A 248 11.75 -22.89 2.19
N GLY A 249 10.76 -23.63 1.67
CA GLY A 249 10.76 -25.09 1.58
C GLY A 249 10.41 -25.81 2.88
N ARG A 250 10.11 -25.11 3.97
CA ARG A 250 9.72 -25.67 5.27
C ARG A 250 8.23 -25.98 5.31
N THR A 251 7.78 -26.86 4.42
CA THR A 251 6.35 -27.07 4.15
C THR A 251 5.59 -27.65 5.33
N ASP A 252 6.22 -28.57 6.12
CA ASP A 252 5.59 -29.16 7.30
C ASP A 252 5.32 -28.11 8.38
N LEU A 253 6.28 -27.20 8.60
CA LEU A 253 6.10 -26.07 9.52
C LEU A 253 5.03 -25.10 9.03
N ALA A 254 4.98 -24.86 7.72
CA ALA A 254 3.95 -24.02 7.12
C ALA A 254 2.55 -24.56 7.40
N VAL A 255 2.34 -25.86 7.17
CA VAL A 255 1.06 -26.54 7.44
C VAL A 255 0.69 -26.44 8.92
N LEU A 256 1.65 -26.69 9.83
CA LEU A 256 1.40 -26.55 11.28
C LEU A 256 1.03 -25.12 11.68
N THR A 257 1.77 -24.14 11.17
CA THR A 257 1.55 -22.72 11.47
C THR A 257 0.19 -22.25 10.96
N LEU A 258 -0.16 -22.61 9.71
CA LEU A 258 -1.46 -22.29 9.11
C LEU A 258 -2.61 -23.06 9.77
N GLY A 259 -2.38 -24.28 10.22
CA GLY A 259 -3.32 -25.06 11.01
C GLY A 259 -3.72 -24.33 12.29
N ARG A 260 -2.74 -23.79 13.02
CA ARG A 260 -3.00 -22.96 14.22
C ARG A 260 -3.80 -21.69 13.89
N ALA A 261 -3.56 -21.08 12.71
CA ALA A 261 -4.37 -19.94 12.26
C ALA A 261 -5.82 -20.37 11.98
N ALA A 262 -6.04 -21.53 11.36
CA ALA A 262 -7.36 -22.08 11.09
C ALA A 262 -8.13 -22.45 12.37
N GLU A 263 -7.45 -22.98 13.39
CA GLU A 263 -8.07 -23.22 14.71
C GLU A 263 -8.60 -21.96 15.37
N ARG A 264 -7.88 -20.84 15.20
CA ARG A 264 -8.29 -19.52 15.74
C ARG A 264 -9.38 -18.85 14.93
N GLN A 265 -9.36 -19.01 13.63
CA GLN A 265 -10.35 -18.45 12.69
C GLN A 265 -10.86 -19.52 11.70
N PRO A 266 -11.77 -20.41 12.12
CA PRO A 266 -12.20 -21.55 11.32
C PRO A 266 -12.99 -21.22 10.05
N LYS A 267 -13.32 -19.94 9.81
CA LYS A 267 -14.07 -19.48 8.63
C LYS A 267 -13.37 -18.39 7.84
N ASP A 268 -12.14 -18.03 8.21
CA ASP A 268 -11.40 -16.97 7.52
C ASP A 268 -10.90 -17.47 6.15
N PRO A 269 -11.40 -16.93 5.03
CA PRO A 269 -11.00 -17.37 3.70
C PRO A 269 -9.50 -17.17 3.44
N VAL A 270 -8.86 -16.18 4.06
CA VAL A 270 -7.42 -15.90 3.88
C VAL A 270 -6.57 -17.06 4.42
N VAL A 271 -6.95 -17.62 5.56
CA VAL A 271 -6.26 -18.77 6.16
C VAL A 271 -6.40 -20.00 5.27
N TYR A 272 -7.61 -20.29 4.78
CA TYR A 272 -7.85 -21.45 3.92
C TYR A 272 -7.28 -21.27 2.52
N SER A 273 -7.21 -20.05 2.00
CA SER A 273 -6.49 -19.72 0.77
C SER A 273 -5.00 -20.05 0.91
N ALA A 274 -4.38 -19.66 2.02
CA ALA A 274 -2.98 -19.96 2.31
C ALA A 274 -2.74 -21.47 2.47
N LEU A 275 -3.59 -22.18 3.21
CA LEU A 275 -3.54 -23.65 3.33
C LEU A 275 -3.69 -24.33 1.96
N GLY A 276 -4.67 -23.90 1.17
CA GLY A 276 -4.89 -24.40 -0.19
C GLY A 276 -3.67 -24.23 -1.08
N ALA A 277 -3.04 -23.07 -1.04
CA ALA A 277 -1.81 -22.79 -1.79
C ALA A 277 -0.63 -23.69 -1.37
N VAL A 278 -0.46 -23.92 -0.06
CA VAL A 278 0.61 -24.80 0.45
C VAL A 278 0.35 -26.27 0.08
N TRP A 279 -0.87 -26.75 0.25
CA TRP A 279 -1.22 -28.13 -0.13
C TRP A 279 -1.15 -28.35 -1.65
N LEU A 280 -1.54 -27.36 -2.49
CA LEU A 280 -1.37 -27.44 -3.94
C LEU A 280 0.11 -27.56 -4.33
N ARG A 281 0.99 -26.81 -3.68
CA ARG A 281 2.44 -26.91 -3.94
C ARG A 281 3.00 -28.30 -3.61
N LEU A 282 2.47 -28.98 -2.59
CA LEU A 282 2.82 -30.37 -2.28
C LEU A 282 2.26 -31.35 -3.33
N ALA A 283 0.99 -31.14 -3.73
CA ALA A 283 0.36 -31.96 -4.76
C ALA A 283 1.08 -31.84 -6.11
N ASP A 284 1.50 -30.63 -6.50
CA ASP A 284 2.31 -30.39 -7.72
C ASP A 284 3.68 -31.10 -7.68
N ARG A 285 4.20 -31.41 -6.48
CA ARG A 285 5.42 -32.21 -6.28
C ARG A 285 5.19 -33.71 -6.21
N GLY A 286 3.94 -34.16 -6.43
CA GLY A 286 3.57 -35.55 -6.48
C GLY A 286 3.01 -36.14 -5.18
N ASP A 287 2.80 -35.34 -4.12
CA ASP A 287 2.14 -35.80 -2.91
C ASP A 287 0.63 -35.91 -3.13
N GLN A 288 0.18 -37.10 -3.46
CA GLN A 288 -1.25 -37.36 -3.71
C GLN A 288 -2.11 -37.18 -2.46
N SER A 289 -1.54 -37.35 -1.25
CA SER A 289 -2.30 -37.14 0.00
C SER A 289 -2.61 -35.65 0.23
N ALA A 290 -1.81 -34.76 -0.34
CA ALA A 290 -2.01 -33.32 -0.27
C ALA A 290 -3.16 -32.82 -1.14
N LEU A 291 -3.51 -33.53 -2.24
CA LEU A 291 -4.52 -33.09 -3.20
C LEU A 291 -5.92 -32.96 -2.56
N GLY A 292 -6.35 -33.95 -1.80
CA GLY A 292 -7.64 -33.91 -1.10
C GLY A 292 -7.72 -32.75 -0.09
N LYS A 293 -6.60 -32.47 0.61
CA LYS A 293 -6.50 -31.34 1.55
C LYS A 293 -6.50 -30.01 0.83
N ALA A 294 -5.79 -29.92 -0.31
CA ALA A 294 -5.79 -28.73 -1.18
C ALA A 294 -7.20 -28.41 -1.69
N LEU A 295 -7.92 -29.43 -2.15
CA LEU A 295 -9.29 -29.30 -2.65
C LEU A 295 -10.23 -28.81 -1.54
N ALA A 296 -10.17 -29.41 -0.35
CA ALA A 296 -11.00 -29.03 0.78
C ALA A 296 -10.72 -27.58 1.24
N ALA A 297 -9.46 -27.23 1.42
CA ALA A 297 -9.07 -25.89 1.86
C ALA A 297 -9.42 -24.81 0.83
N SER A 298 -9.05 -25.01 -0.44
CA SER A 298 -9.32 -24.04 -1.49
C SER A 298 -10.83 -23.91 -1.76
N ARG A 299 -11.62 -24.99 -1.64
CA ARG A 299 -13.08 -24.93 -1.69
C ARG A 299 -13.64 -24.05 -0.58
N THR A 300 -13.16 -24.22 0.67
CA THR A 300 -13.59 -23.39 1.80
C THR A 300 -13.35 -21.92 1.56
N ALA A 301 -12.17 -21.56 1.04
CA ALA A 301 -11.85 -20.18 0.67
C ALA A 301 -12.76 -19.66 -0.46
N ALA A 302 -12.89 -20.43 -1.54
CA ALA A 302 -13.64 -20.05 -2.74
C ALA A 302 -15.16 -19.91 -2.52
N THR A 303 -15.72 -20.63 -1.55
CA THR A 303 -17.16 -20.54 -1.22
C THR A 303 -17.51 -19.43 -0.25
N SER A 304 -16.53 -18.68 0.25
CA SER A 304 -16.76 -17.51 1.09
C SER A 304 -17.40 -16.37 0.28
N PRO A 305 -18.34 -15.59 0.87
CA PRO A 305 -18.87 -14.37 0.24
C PRO A 305 -17.76 -13.34 -0.09
N ALA A 306 -16.65 -13.36 0.67
CA ALA A 306 -15.51 -12.49 0.50
C ALA A 306 -14.40 -13.11 -0.39
N ALA A 307 -14.67 -14.24 -1.08
CA ALA A 307 -13.69 -14.90 -1.91
C ALA A 307 -13.16 -13.98 -3.02
N ALA A 308 -11.85 -13.88 -3.13
CA ALA A 308 -11.17 -13.13 -4.18
C ALA A 308 -10.93 -13.99 -5.43
N SER A 309 -10.54 -13.38 -6.55
CA SER A 309 -10.12 -14.08 -7.76
C SER A 309 -9.07 -15.17 -7.48
N ARG A 310 -8.11 -14.88 -6.58
CA ARG A 310 -7.07 -15.81 -6.17
C ARG A 310 -7.61 -17.08 -5.52
N ASP A 311 -8.64 -16.97 -4.69
CA ASP A 311 -9.23 -18.12 -3.98
C ASP A 311 -9.90 -19.06 -4.97
N LEU A 312 -10.64 -18.49 -5.93
CA LEU A 312 -11.25 -19.23 -7.04
C LEU A 312 -10.20 -19.86 -7.96
N LEU A 313 -9.09 -19.15 -8.23
CA LEU A 313 -7.96 -19.68 -8.99
C LEU A 313 -7.36 -20.91 -8.32
N LEU A 314 -7.09 -20.85 -7.01
CA LEU A 314 -6.54 -21.99 -6.27
C LEU A 314 -7.49 -23.18 -6.29
N TYR A 315 -8.79 -22.93 -6.09
CA TYR A 315 -9.81 -24.00 -6.17
C TYR A 315 -9.90 -24.59 -7.59
N GLY A 316 -9.88 -23.75 -8.63
CA GLY A 316 -9.85 -24.21 -10.03
C GLY A 316 -8.64 -25.08 -10.34
N ARG A 317 -7.45 -24.71 -9.84
CA ARG A 317 -6.23 -25.53 -9.96
C ARG A 317 -6.36 -26.88 -9.26
N ALA A 318 -6.91 -26.90 -8.03
CA ALA A 318 -7.16 -28.15 -7.30
C ALA A 318 -8.12 -29.07 -8.08
N LEU A 319 -9.17 -28.53 -8.68
CA LEU A 319 -10.10 -29.29 -9.52
C LEU A 319 -9.43 -29.84 -10.80
N ILE A 320 -8.54 -29.09 -11.42
CA ILE A 320 -7.77 -29.60 -12.58
C ILE A 320 -6.92 -30.81 -12.19
N LEU A 321 -6.22 -30.73 -11.05
CA LEU A 321 -5.40 -31.84 -10.53
C LEU A 321 -6.27 -33.04 -10.10
N SER A 322 -7.48 -32.80 -9.62
CA SER A 322 -8.47 -33.84 -9.29
C SER A 322 -9.19 -34.43 -10.50
N ASN A 323 -8.78 -34.04 -11.72
CA ASN A 323 -9.40 -34.46 -12.98
C ASN A 323 -10.90 -34.12 -13.13
N GLU A 324 -11.28 -32.96 -12.61
CA GLU A 324 -12.66 -32.41 -12.69
C GLU A 324 -12.71 -31.18 -13.62
N PRO A 325 -12.51 -31.33 -14.94
CA PRO A 325 -12.31 -30.21 -15.85
C PRO A 325 -13.57 -29.33 -16.02
N GLU A 326 -14.76 -29.90 -15.96
CA GLU A 326 -16.02 -29.13 -16.08
C GLU A 326 -16.24 -28.20 -14.88
N ALA A 327 -16.01 -28.71 -13.67
CA ALA A 327 -16.08 -27.93 -12.43
C ALA A 327 -15.00 -26.84 -12.40
N ALA A 328 -13.76 -27.19 -12.83
CA ALA A 328 -12.66 -26.26 -12.92
C ALA A 328 -12.98 -25.11 -13.91
N ALA A 329 -13.53 -25.42 -15.09
CA ALA A 329 -13.87 -24.39 -16.07
C ALA A 329 -14.94 -23.41 -15.56
N LYS A 330 -15.89 -23.88 -14.78
CA LYS A 330 -16.91 -23.04 -14.14
C LYS A 330 -16.26 -22.08 -13.13
N VAL A 331 -15.49 -22.62 -12.19
CA VAL A 331 -14.86 -21.83 -11.12
C VAL A 331 -13.83 -20.84 -11.68
N LEU A 332 -13.01 -21.27 -12.64
CA LEU A 332 -12.01 -20.39 -13.28
C LEU A 332 -12.65 -19.27 -14.09
N ARG A 333 -13.82 -19.48 -14.69
CA ARG A 333 -14.57 -18.40 -15.34
C ARG A 333 -14.99 -17.35 -14.30
N GLU A 334 -15.54 -17.78 -13.18
CA GLU A 334 -15.88 -16.89 -12.08
C GLU A 334 -14.65 -16.13 -11.56
N ALA A 335 -13.48 -16.80 -11.49
CA ALA A 335 -12.22 -16.16 -11.11
C ALA A 335 -11.84 -15.02 -12.07
N THR A 336 -12.11 -15.16 -13.37
CA THR A 336 -11.80 -14.12 -14.37
C THR A 336 -12.76 -12.93 -14.35
N GLU A 337 -13.84 -13.00 -13.60
CA GLU A 337 -14.86 -11.95 -13.46
C GLU A 337 -14.73 -11.19 -12.12
N ARG A 338 -13.96 -11.71 -11.15
CA ARG A 338 -13.74 -11.11 -9.82
C ARG A 338 -12.60 -10.10 -9.80
N LEU A 339 -12.88 -8.87 -9.38
CA LEU A 339 -11.87 -7.82 -9.25
C LEU A 339 -11.23 -7.80 -7.83
N PRO A 340 -9.93 -7.56 -7.70
CA PRO A 340 -8.92 -7.51 -8.78
C PRO A 340 -8.72 -8.89 -9.40
N VAL A 341 -8.56 -8.94 -10.73
CA VAL A 341 -8.46 -10.21 -11.45
C VAL A 341 -7.02 -10.74 -11.39
N GLU A 342 -6.87 -12.01 -11.03
CA GLU A 342 -5.61 -12.75 -11.18
C GLU A 342 -5.45 -13.18 -12.65
N HIS A 343 -4.51 -12.59 -13.38
CA HIS A 343 -4.32 -12.88 -14.81
C HIS A 343 -4.00 -14.37 -15.08
N GLU A 344 -3.42 -15.08 -14.11
CA GLU A 344 -3.18 -16.53 -14.19
C GLU A 344 -4.49 -17.35 -14.34
N ALA A 345 -5.62 -16.84 -13.84
CA ALA A 345 -6.90 -17.53 -13.97
C ALA A 345 -7.26 -17.75 -15.44
N PHE A 346 -6.90 -16.82 -16.32
CA PHE A 346 -7.11 -16.97 -17.77
C PHE A 346 -6.25 -18.09 -18.37
N LEU A 347 -5.03 -18.30 -17.90
CA LEU A 347 -4.17 -19.39 -18.35
C LEU A 347 -4.75 -20.76 -18.02
N TYR A 348 -5.22 -20.92 -16.78
CA TYR A 348 -5.82 -22.18 -16.36
C TYR A 348 -7.19 -22.39 -17.02
N LEU A 349 -7.99 -21.32 -17.21
CA LEU A 349 -9.25 -21.38 -17.97
C LEU A 349 -9.01 -21.79 -19.41
N ALA A 350 -7.98 -21.27 -20.05
CA ALA A 350 -7.61 -21.66 -21.41
C ALA A 350 -7.22 -23.14 -21.46
N SER A 351 -6.36 -23.58 -20.54
CA SER A 351 -5.88 -24.96 -20.48
C SER A 351 -7.03 -25.96 -20.30
N VAL A 352 -7.94 -25.69 -19.38
CA VAL A 352 -9.09 -26.56 -19.15
C VAL A 352 -10.08 -26.51 -20.31
N SER A 353 -10.27 -25.35 -20.95
CA SER A 353 -11.15 -25.18 -22.13
C SER A 353 -10.63 -25.97 -23.32
N GLU A 354 -9.31 -26.04 -23.53
CA GLU A 354 -8.72 -26.89 -24.59
C GLU A 354 -8.95 -28.38 -24.32
N ARG A 355 -8.77 -28.83 -23.07
CA ARG A 355 -9.08 -30.22 -22.67
C ARG A 355 -10.53 -30.60 -22.94
N LEU A 356 -11.45 -29.62 -22.81
CA LEU A 356 -12.88 -29.79 -23.06
C LEU A 356 -13.26 -29.59 -24.56
N GLY A 357 -12.27 -29.34 -25.44
CA GLY A 357 -12.52 -29.07 -26.86
C GLY A 357 -13.15 -27.69 -27.14
N ARG A 358 -13.24 -26.80 -26.14
CA ARG A 358 -13.86 -25.47 -26.24
C ARG A 358 -12.85 -24.43 -26.75
N LEU A 359 -12.35 -24.63 -28.00
CA LEU A 359 -11.23 -23.83 -28.55
C LEU A 359 -11.52 -22.34 -28.62
N GLY A 360 -12.76 -21.92 -28.88
CA GLY A 360 -13.14 -20.50 -28.89
C GLY A 360 -13.08 -19.86 -27.51
N GLN A 361 -13.36 -20.60 -26.45
CA GLN A 361 -13.22 -20.14 -25.07
C GLN A 361 -11.74 -20.05 -24.68
N ALA A 362 -10.94 -21.04 -25.06
CA ALA A 362 -9.50 -21.04 -24.82
C ALA A 362 -8.80 -19.85 -25.48
N ARG A 363 -9.14 -19.54 -26.75
CA ARG A 363 -8.62 -18.35 -27.46
C ARG A 363 -8.95 -17.05 -26.71
N ARG A 364 -10.22 -16.85 -26.30
CA ARG A 364 -10.61 -15.64 -25.56
C ARG A 364 -9.86 -15.51 -24.24
N ALA A 365 -9.69 -16.61 -23.53
CA ALA A 365 -8.97 -16.59 -22.26
C ALA A 365 -7.47 -16.25 -22.45
N LEU A 366 -6.79 -16.89 -23.42
CA LEU A 366 -5.39 -16.55 -23.70
C LEU A 366 -5.21 -15.11 -24.20
N ALA A 367 -6.11 -14.60 -25.03
CA ALA A 367 -6.07 -13.21 -25.47
C ALA A 367 -6.20 -12.22 -24.30
N ALA A 368 -7.11 -12.50 -23.34
CA ALA A 368 -7.24 -11.73 -22.12
C ALA A 368 -5.98 -11.79 -21.25
N HIS A 369 -5.35 -12.96 -21.12
CA HIS A 369 -4.06 -13.08 -20.43
C HIS A 369 -2.99 -12.22 -21.06
N VAL A 370 -2.82 -12.28 -22.40
CA VAL A 370 -1.81 -11.47 -23.11
C VAL A 370 -2.07 -9.97 -22.95
N ALA A 371 -3.33 -9.55 -22.85
CA ALA A 371 -3.70 -8.15 -22.67
C ALA A 371 -3.42 -7.62 -21.25
N LEU A 372 -3.57 -8.46 -20.23
CA LEU A 372 -3.48 -8.06 -18.82
C LEU A 372 -2.09 -8.27 -18.21
N ALA A 373 -1.35 -9.28 -18.67
CA ALA A 373 -0.11 -9.73 -18.05
C ALA A 373 1.14 -9.14 -18.75
N VAL A 374 1.20 -7.83 -18.94
CA VAL A 374 2.22 -7.14 -19.79
C VAL A 374 3.66 -7.50 -19.40
N GLU A 375 3.94 -7.73 -18.12
CA GLU A 375 5.28 -8.04 -17.59
C GLU A 375 5.50 -9.54 -17.31
N ASP A 376 4.52 -10.41 -17.57
CA ASP A 376 4.63 -11.84 -17.32
C ASP A 376 5.45 -12.51 -18.44
N ARG A 377 6.51 -13.20 -18.06
CA ARG A 377 7.36 -14.00 -18.99
C ARG A 377 6.57 -15.04 -19.80
N ARG A 378 5.38 -15.44 -19.33
CA ARG A 378 4.49 -16.38 -20.02
C ARG A 378 3.67 -15.76 -21.15
N VAL A 379 3.76 -14.45 -21.37
CA VAL A 379 3.00 -13.75 -22.43
C VAL A 379 3.41 -14.23 -23.80
N ALA A 380 4.71 -14.42 -24.05
CA ALA A 380 5.21 -14.96 -25.33
C ALA A 380 4.67 -16.36 -25.61
N ALA A 381 4.73 -17.25 -24.62
CA ALA A 381 4.18 -18.60 -24.72
C ALA A 381 2.66 -18.59 -24.93
N SER A 382 1.94 -17.68 -24.29
CA SER A 382 0.48 -17.53 -24.47
C SER A 382 0.12 -17.00 -25.85
N ALA A 383 0.88 -16.04 -26.37
CA ALA A 383 0.71 -15.54 -27.74
C ALA A 383 1.03 -16.64 -28.76
N SER A 384 2.11 -17.40 -28.56
CA SER A 384 2.46 -18.55 -29.40
C SER A 384 1.33 -19.61 -29.41
N ARG A 385 0.78 -19.94 -28.23
CA ARG A 385 -0.35 -20.88 -28.10
C ARG A 385 -1.63 -20.36 -28.77
N LEU A 386 -1.88 -19.03 -28.76
CA LEU A 386 -2.96 -18.40 -29.51
C LEU A 386 -2.78 -18.61 -31.03
N GLY A 387 -1.56 -18.47 -31.53
CA GLY A 387 -1.22 -18.78 -32.91
C GLY A 387 -1.55 -20.22 -33.29
N ASP A 388 -1.18 -21.19 -32.42
CA ASP A 388 -1.52 -22.61 -32.64
C ASP A 388 -3.04 -22.86 -32.68
N LEU A 389 -3.76 -22.26 -31.74
CA LEU A 389 -5.22 -22.37 -31.71
C LEU A 389 -5.88 -21.74 -32.96
N ALA A 390 -5.34 -20.61 -33.44
CA ALA A 390 -5.81 -19.98 -34.65
C ALA A 390 -5.62 -20.90 -35.88
N LEU A 391 -4.44 -21.55 -36.01
CA LEU A 391 -4.22 -22.57 -37.07
C LEU A 391 -5.20 -23.74 -36.95
N ARG A 392 -5.41 -24.27 -35.75
CA ARG A 392 -6.36 -25.37 -35.49
C ARG A 392 -7.82 -25.00 -35.84
N THR A 393 -8.15 -23.72 -35.79
CA THR A 393 -9.49 -23.20 -36.13
C THR A 393 -9.57 -22.67 -37.57
N GLY A 394 -8.51 -22.85 -38.38
CA GLY A 394 -8.49 -22.49 -39.80
C GLY A 394 -8.29 -21.00 -40.09
N ASP A 395 -7.68 -20.25 -39.17
CA ASP A 395 -7.38 -18.83 -39.34
C ASP A 395 -5.87 -18.56 -39.35
N PRO A 396 -5.16 -18.83 -40.44
CA PRO A 396 -3.72 -18.63 -40.52
C PRO A 396 -3.31 -17.16 -40.48
N ALA A 397 -4.15 -16.24 -40.90
CA ALA A 397 -3.87 -14.80 -40.78
C ALA A 397 -3.86 -14.32 -39.35
N GLU A 398 -4.80 -14.79 -38.52
CA GLU A 398 -4.77 -14.53 -37.06
C GLU A 398 -3.56 -15.22 -36.43
N ALA A 399 -3.23 -16.44 -36.82
CA ALA A 399 -2.06 -17.15 -36.31
C ALA A 399 -0.77 -16.37 -36.56
N ALA A 400 -0.57 -15.84 -37.78
CA ALA A 400 0.57 -15.01 -38.11
C ALA A 400 0.68 -13.77 -37.19
N ARG A 401 -0.43 -13.09 -36.90
CA ARG A 401 -0.45 -11.95 -35.97
C ARG A 401 0.01 -12.33 -34.58
N TRP A 402 -0.47 -13.46 -34.03
CA TRP A 402 -0.09 -13.92 -32.70
C TRP A 402 1.35 -14.41 -32.61
N PHE A 403 1.84 -15.14 -33.66
CA PHE A 403 3.26 -15.53 -33.73
C PHE A 403 4.18 -14.32 -33.90
N THR A 404 3.76 -13.28 -34.65
CA THR A 404 4.51 -12.02 -34.70
C THR A 404 4.61 -11.36 -33.31
N ARG A 405 3.50 -11.34 -32.55
CA ARG A 405 3.52 -10.82 -31.19
C ARG A 405 4.44 -11.63 -30.29
N ALA A 406 4.43 -12.95 -30.38
CA ALA A 406 5.32 -13.82 -29.62
C ALA A 406 6.79 -13.58 -30.00
N ALA A 407 7.12 -13.48 -31.29
CA ALA A 407 8.46 -13.23 -31.81
C ALA A 407 9.01 -11.83 -31.41
N GLN A 408 8.14 -10.83 -31.24
CA GLN A 408 8.56 -9.53 -30.68
C GLN A 408 9.03 -9.63 -29.21
N LEU A 409 8.53 -10.60 -28.45
CA LEU A 409 8.89 -10.83 -27.06
C LEU A 409 10.07 -11.80 -26.94
N GLU A 410 10.20 -12.76 -27.84
CA GLU A 410 11.26 -13.75 -27.90
C GLU A 410 11.88 -13.79 -29.32
N PRO A 411 12.65 -12.77 -29.73
CA PRO A 411 13.11 -12.59 -31.09
C PRO A 411 14.15 -13.65 -31.53
N HIS A 412 14.79 -14.33 -30.59
CA HIS A 412 15.81 -15.34 -30.85
C HIS A 412 15.28 -16.79 -30.84
N ASP A 413 13.96 -16.99 -30.76
CA ASP A 413 13.37 -18.33 -30.84
C ASP A 413 13.21 -18.72 -32.29
N ALA A 414 14.22 -19.46 -32.80
CA ALA A 414 14.25 -19.94 -34.20
C ALA A 414 13.01 -20.80 -34.57
N MET A 415 12.50 -21.62 -33.64
CA MET A 415 11.33 -22.47 -33.89
C MET A 415 10.03 -21.68 -33.94
N LEU A 416 9.91 -20.64 -33.15
CA LEU A 416 8.79 -19.70 -33.24
C LEU A 416 8.77 -18.96 -34.55
N LEU A 417 9.94 -18.53 -35.05
CA LEU A 417 10.07 -17.89 -36.37
C LEU A 417 9.72 -18.86 -37.54
N VAL A 418 10.04 -20.15 -37.42
CA VAL A 418 9.58 -21.17 -38.39
C VAL A 418 8.06 -21.29 -38.39
N ARG A 419 7.42 -21.26 -37.20
CA ARG A 419 5.95 -21.31 -37.09
C ARG A 419 5.30 -20.06 -37.67
N LEU A 420 5.93 -18.89 -37.48
CA LEU A 420 5.51 -17.62 -38.06
C LEU A 420 5.59 -17.68 -39.58
N ALA A 421 6.71 -18.20 -40.16
CA ALA A 421 6.87 -18.35 -41.57
C ALA A 421 5.80 -19.28 -42.18
N LYS A 422 5.48 -20.37 -41.50
CA LYS A 422 4.39 -21.28 -41.92
C LYS A 422 3.03 -20.58 -41.89
N ALA A 423 2.74 -19.85 -40.86
CA ALA A 423 1.47 -19.12 -40.70
C ALA A 423 1.30 -18.06 -41.84
N HIS A 424 2.36 -17.30 -42.16
CA HIS A 424 2.35 -16.36 -43.25
C HIS A 424 2.12 -17.06 -44.61
N LEU A 425 2.78 -18.20 -44.83
CA LEU A 425 2.62 -18.98 -46.06
C LEU A 425 1.19 -19.52 -46.20
N ASP A 426 0.62 -20.06 -45.11
CA ASP A 426 -0.74 -20.59 -45.10
C ASP A 426 -1.80 -19.47 -45.23
N ALA A 427 -1.46 -18.23 -44.81
CA ALA A 427 -2.25 -17.02 -45.01
C ALA A 427 -2.11 -16.43 -46.45
N GLY A 428 -1.21 -16.97 -47.29
CA GLY A 428 -0.96 -16.49 -48.66
C GLY A 428 0.06 -15.36 -48.77
N ASP A 429 0.65 -14.90 -47.67
CA ASP A 429 1.70 -13.87 -47.65
C ASP A 429 3.09 -14.49 -47.86
N ARG A 430 3.43 -14.74 -49.10
CA ARG A 430 4.71 -15.38 -49.49
C ARG A 430 5.92 -14.49 -49.16
N ALA A 431 5.77 -13.16 -49.19
CA ALA A 431 6.87 -12.24 -48.87
C ALA A 431 7.23 -12.31 -47.41
N ALA A 432 6.27 -12.11 -46.53
CA ALA A 432 6.47 -12.21 -45.08
C ALA A 432 6.89 -13.63 -44.64
N ALA A 433 6.41 -14.68 -45.32
CA ALA A 433 6.86 -16.06 -45.08
C ALA A 433 8.35 -16.24 -45.39
N ARG A 434 8.85 -15.65 -46.49
CA ARG A 434 10.28 -15.71 -46.88
C ARG A 434 11.15 -14.96 -45.85
N ASP A 435 10.73 -13.75 -45.46
CA ASP A 435 11.47 -12.95 -44.48
C ASP A 435 11.54 -13.67 -43.11
N SER A 436 10.43 -14.25 -42.67
CA SER A 436 10.37 -14.99 -41.40
C SER A 436 11.21 -16.26 -41.44
N LEU A 437 11.27 -16.95 -42.60
CA LEU A 437 12.10 -18.15 -42.79
C LEU A 437 13.59 -17.79 -42.75
N GLN A 438 13.98 -16.69 -43.42
CA GLN A 438 15.36 -16.19 -43.35
C GLN A 438 15.79 -15.83 -41.98
N ALA A 439 14.93 -15.13 -41.20
CA ALA A 439 15.16 -14.84 -39.81
C ALA A 439 15.33 -16.11 -38.95
N ALA A 440 14.47 -17.12 -39.19
CA ALA A 440 14.57 -18.39 -38.49
C ALA A 440 15.91 -19.11 -38.73
N LEU A 441 16.36 -19.10 -40.00
CA LEU A 441 17.65 -19.71 -40.36
C LEU A 441 18.84 -18.94 -39.78
N ALA A 442 18.77 -17.61 -39.69
CA ALA A 442 19.77 -16.77 -39.06
C ALA A 442 19.89 -17.05 -37.56
N GLU A 443 18.76 -17.33 -36.89
CA GLU A 443 18.71 -17.70 -35.44
C GLU A 443 18.96 -19.20 -35.21
N GLY A 444 19.38 -19.95 -36.21
CA GLY A 444 19.86 -21.34 -36.09
C GLY A 444 18.79 -22.41 -36.30
N ALA A 445 17.68 -22.11 -36.96
CA ALA A 445 16.75 -23.15 -37.38
C ALA A 445 17.46 -24.13 -38.36
N PRO A 446 17.31 -25.46 -38.17
CA PRO A 446 18.02 -26.43 -38.98
C PRO A 446 17.47 -26.40 -40.43
N PRO A 447 18.31 -26.12 -41.48
CA PRO A 447 17.86 -26.07 -42.85
C PRO A 447 17.29 -27.42 -43.34
N SER A 448 17.76 -28.52 -42.77
CA SER A 448 17.28 -29.89 -43.07
C SER A 448 16.01 -30.26 -42.30
N GLY A 449 15.52 -29.37 -41.42
CA GLY A 449 14.30 -29.60 -40.65
C GLY A 449 13.08 -29.80 -41.54
N PRO A 450 12.16 -30.72 -41.22
CA PRO A 450 11.01 -31.03 -42.09
C PRO A 450 10.12 -29.80 -42.33
N ALA A 451 9.87 -28.98 -41.33
CA ALA A 451 9.06 -27.76 -41.47
C ALA A 451 9.75 -26.71 -42.34
N VAL A 452 11.08 -26.51 -42.17
CA VAL A 452 11.86 -25.57 -42.98
C VAL A 452 11.84 -25.98 -44.46
N ARG A 453 12.05 -27.28 -44.79
CA ARG A 453 11.99 -27.84 -46.13
C ARG A 453 10.60 -27.71 -46.77
N GLU A 454 9.54 -28.01 -45.97
CA GLU A 454 8.15 -27.83 -46.44
C GLU A 454 7.86 -26.39 -46.83
N ILE A 455 8.26 -25.42 -46.00
CA ILE A 455 8.04 -23.99 -46.25
C ILE A 455 8.87 -23.55 -47.47
N ALA A 456 10.15 -23.92 -47.53
CA ALA A 456 11.02 -23.58 -48.70
C ALA A 456 10.46 -24.11 -50.01
N ALA A 457 10.08 -25.39 -50.07
CA ALA A 457 9.50 -26.00 -51.27
C ALA A 457 8.17 -25.36 -51.75
N ARG A 458 7.41 -24.74 -50.86
CA ARG A 458 6.19 -24.00 -51.18
C ARG A 458 6.43 -22.53 -51.55
N LEU A 459 7.62 -22.00 -51.22
CA LEU A 459 8.05 -20.64 -51.55
C LEU A 459 8.73 -20.56 -52.92
N ASP A 460 9.36 -21.65 -53.36
CA ASP A 460 9.87 -21.84 -54.72
C ASP A 460 8.68 -22.02 -55.71
#